data_646a4357950109abe263d5d39e198b3c
#
_entry.id   646a4357950109abe263d5d39e198b3c
#
_cell.length_a   1.000
_cell.length_b   1.000
_cell.length_c   1.000
_cell.angle_alpha   90.00
_cell.angle_beta   90.00
_cell.angle_gamma   90.00
#
_symmetry.space_group_name_H-M   'P 1'
#
loop_
_entity.id
_entity.type
_entity.pdbx_description
1 polymer ?
#
loop_
_entity_poly.entity_id
_entity_poly.type
_entity_poly.pdbx_seq_one_letter_code
_entity_poly.pdbx_strand_id
1 'polypeptide(L)'
;MQVQSRIKQLDKLERIEIDDEDVRKMNIRFSPAQRSGDIVAHGSELTKRFGEHIVLEDINFEIHRGDKLAFIGKNGEGKSTLVKMIMGTLDYEGECEVGHNVNIGYFAQNQAQMLDDDKTVFEVVDEIAVGDIRMKLKSILAAFMFAGEELDKKVKVLSGGERSRLAMV
;
A
#
# COMPACT_ATOMS: atom_id res chain seq x y z
N MET A 1 -60.81 14.71 -5.36
CA MET A 1 -60.37 13.64 -4.38
C MET A 1 -59.09 12.87 -4.81
N GLN A 2 -58.86 12.59 -6.09
CA GLN A 2 -57.64 11.84 -6.51
C GLN A 2 -56.29 12.55 -6.27
N VAL A 3 -56.22 13.88 -6.39
CA VAL A 3 -55.00 14.65 -6.24
C VAL A 3 -54.49 14.62 -4.78
N GLN A 4 -55.41 14.82 -3.81
CA GLN A 4 -55.05 14.77 -2.38
C GLN A 4 -54.59 13.37 -1.91
N SER A 5 -55.12 12.31 -2.51
CA SER A 5 -54.70 10.94 -2.24
C SER A 5 -53.27 10.67 -2.75
N ARG A 6 -52.92 11.21 -3.92
CA ARG A 6 -51.53 11.10 -4.47
C ARG A 6 -50.52 11.91 -3.70
N ILE A 7 -50.87 13.11 -3.21
CA ILE A 7 -50.03 13.94 -2.32
C ILE A 7 -49.75 13.17 -1.03
N LYS A 8 -50.77 12.56 -0.40
CA LYS A 8 -50.57 11.73 0.79
C LYS A 8 -49.74 10.48 0.56
N GLN A 9 -49.74 9.94 -0.64
CA GLN A 9 -48.85 8.80 -1.01
C GLN A 9 -47.42 9.25 -1.20
N LEU A 10 -47.18 10.43 -1.78
CA LEU A 10 -45.85 11.02 -1.93
C LEU A 10 -45.23 11.44 -0.59
N ASP A 11 -46.05 11.95 0.33
CA ASP A 11 -45.60 12.31 1.69
C ASP A 11 -45.22 11.07 2.55
N LYS A 12 -45.71 9.88 2.19
CA LYS A 12 -45.39 8.63 2.84
C LYS A 12 -44.13 7.94 2.28
N LEU A 13 -43.60 8.43 1.17
CA LEU A 13 -42.33 7.92 0.66
C LEU A 13 -41.20 8.44 1.54
N GLU A 14 -40.54 7.55 2.23
CA GLU A 14 -39.27 7.86 2.89
C GLU A 14 -38.32 8.46 1.84
N ARG A 15 -37.96 9.71 2.02
CA ARG A 15 -36.90 10.33 1.21
C ARG A 15 -35.62 9.59 1.52
N ILE A 16 -35.02 8.97 0.52
CA ILE A 16 -33.67 8.45 0.62
C ILE A 16 -32.79 9.68 0.80
N GLU A 17 -32.35 9.96 2.01
CA GLU A 17 -31.28 10.90 2.29
C GLU A 17 -30.02 10.23 1.75
N ILE A 18 -29.48 10.77 0.67
CA ILE A 18 -28.16 10.37 0.17
C ILE A 18 -27.20 11.03 1.14
N ASP A 19 -26.44 10.20 1.86
CA ASP A 19 -25.34 10.70 2.68
C ASP A 19 -24.44 11.60 1.81
N ASP A 20 -24.07 12.75 2.33
CA ASP A 20 -23.16 13.66 1.65
C ASP A 20 -21.91 12.88 1.23
N GLU A 21 -21.54 12.98 -0.05
CA GLU A 21 -20.31 12.35 -0.54
C GLU A 21 -19.14 12.79 0.35
N ASP A 22 -18.42 11.80 0.90
CA ASP A 22 -17.23 12.07 1.71
C ASP A 22 -16.13 12.68 0.83
N VAL A 23 -16.13 14.01 0.73
CA VAL A 23 -15.14 14.79 -0.04
C VAL A 23 -13.77 14.89 0.63
N ARG A 24 -13.58 14.19 1.77
CA ARG A 24 -12.28 14.16 2.45
C ARG A 24 -11.21 13.62 1.50
N LYS A 25 -10.09 14.33 1.38
CA LYS A 25 -8.96 13.95 0.54
C LYS A 25 -7.79 13.56 1.42
N MET A 26 -7.14 12.47 1.04
CA MET A 26 -5.89 12.04 1.64
C MET A 26 -4.81 13.11 1.41
N ASN A 27 -4.19 13.60 2.47
CA ASN A 27 -3.15 14.63 2.41
C ASN A 27 -1.87 14.11 3.08
N ILE A 28 -1.14 13.32 2.33
CA ILE A 28 0.11 12.72 2.80
C ILE A 28 1.28 13.58 2.36
N ARG A 29 2.13 13.95 3.32
CA ARG A 29 3.41 14.61 3.08
C ARG A 29 4.51 13.78 3.68
N PHE A 30 5.36 13.20 2.84
CA PHE A 30 6.56 12.52 3.29
C PHE A 30 7.67 13.54 3.55
N SER A 31 8.39 13.37 4.65
CA SER A 31 9.61 14.13 4.86
C SER A 31 10.61 13.78 3.76
N PRO A 32 11.36 14.77 3.22
CA PRO A 32 12.35 14.49 2.21
C PRO A 32 13.41 13.53 2.78
N ALA A 33 13.61 12.42 2.08
CA ALA A 33 14.68 11.48 2.38
C ALA A 33 16.03 12.07 1.97
N GLN A 34 17.11 11.49 2.49
CA GLN A 34 18.45 11.82 2.04
C GLN A 34 18.57 11.52 0.54
N ARG A 35 19.20 12.43 -0.21
CA ARG A 35 19.31 12.27 -1.67
C ARG A 35 20.15 11.05 -2.00
N SER A 36 19.59 10.13 -2.77
CA SER A 36 20.30 8.97 -3.31
C SER A 36 21.29 9.36 -4.42
N GLY A 37 22.17 8.44 -4.77
CA GLY A 37 22.92 8.50 -6.02
C GLY A 37 22.00 8.58 -7.25
N ASP A 38 22.58 8.65 -8.44
CA ASP A 38 21.82 8.64 -9.70
C ASP A 38 21.30 7.25 -9.99
N ILE A 39 22.16 6.23 -9.92
CA ILE A 39 21.76 4.83 -10.02
C ILE A 39 21.20 4.40 -8.65
N VAL A 40 19.95 3.97 -8.65
CA VAL A 40 19.25 3.52 -7.43
C VAL A 40 19.22 2.00 -7.29
N ALA A 41 19.31 1.27 -8.39
CA ALA A 41 19.55 -0.17 -8.39
C ALA A 41 20.18 -0.59 -9.71
N HIS A 42 21.07 -1.57 -9.64
CA HIS A 42 21.76 -2.16 -10.78
C HIS A 42 21.75 -3.67 -10.64
N GLY A 43 21.56 -4.38 -11.73
CA GLY A 43 21.66 -5.83 -11.81
C GLY A 43 22.44 -6.28 -13.01
N SER A 44 23.31 -7.27 -12.85
CA SER A 44 24.13 -7.86 -13.89
C SER A 44 24.09 -9.38 -13.82
N GLU A 45 23.82 -10.00 -14.97
CA GLU A 45 23.80 -11.47 -15.15
C GLU A 45 22.91 -12.19 -14.12
N LEU A 46 21.83 -11.52 -13.67
CA LEU A 46 20.96 -12.07 -12.64
C LEU A 46 20.22 -13.30 -13.12
N THR A 47 20.44 -14.40 -12.44
CA THR A 47 19.76 -15.66 -12.72
C THR A 47 19.14 -16.22 -11.45
N LYS A 48 17.88 -16.65 -11.54
CA LYS A 48 17.18 -17.31 -10.43
C LYS A 48 16.60 -18.64 -10.85
N ARG A 49 16.97 -19.66 -10.07
CA ARG A 49 16.48 -21.02 -10.22
C ARG A 49 15.75 -21.49 -8.97
N PHE A 50 14.72 -22.28 -9.15
CA PHE A 50 14.05 -23.02 -8.08
C PHE A 50 14.15 -24.52 -8.42
N GLY A 51 15.15 -25.20 -7.84
CA GLY A 51 15.53 -26.53 -8.27
C GLY A 51 16.00 -26.51 -9.72
N GLU A 52 15.41 -27.35 -10.59
CA GLU A 52 15.73 -27.39 -12.02
C GLU A 52 15.02 -26.32 -12.86
N HIS A 53 14.04 -25.59 -12.27
CA HIS A 53 13.26 -24.59 -13.00
C HIS A 53 13.94 -23.22 -12.96
N ILE A 54 14.33 -22.71 -14.14
CA ILE A 54 14.87 -21.37 -14.32
C ILE A 54 13.70 -20.42 -14.46
N VAL A 55 13.61 -19.43 -13.57
CA VAL A 55 12.56 -18.39 -13.57
C VAL A 55 13.03 -17.10 -14.22
N LEU A 56 14.28 -16.74 -13.98
CA LEU A 56 14.96 -15.59 -14.57
C LEU A 56 16.35 -16.01 -15.01
N GLU A 57 16.78 -15.59 -16.18
CA GLU A 57 18.09 -15.96 -16.75
C GLU A 57 18.73 -14.72 -17.39
N ASP A 58 19.98 -14.45 -17.00
CA ASP A 58 20.82 -13.36 -17.54
C ASP A 58 20.11 -11.99 -17.61
N ILE A 59 19.48 -11.60 -16.52
CA ILE A 59 18.77 -10.33 -16.44
C ILE A 59 19.77 -9.21 -16.10
N ASN A 60 19.82 -8.21 -16.97
CA ASN A 60 20.62 -7.01 -16.80
C ASN A 60 19.71 -5.79 -16.75
N PHE A 61 19.91 -4.91 -15.76
CA PHE A 61 19.13 -3.66 -15.65
C PHE A 61 19.90 -2.58 -14.90
N GLU A 62 19.54 -1.35 -15.17
CA GLU A 62 19.96 -0.18 -14.40
C GLU A 62 18.75 0.73 -14.20
N ILE A 63 18.51 1.14 -12.94
CA ILE A 63 17.40 1.98 -12.55
C ILE A 63 17.95 3.30 -12.03
N HIS A 64 17.53 4.40 -12.65
CA HIS A 64 17.93 5.74 -12.27
C HIS A 64 16.92 6.39 -11.33
N ARG A 65 17.41 7.38 -10.57
CA ARG A 65 16.56 8.16 -9.69
C ARG A 65 15.49 8.92 -10.49
N GLY A 66 14.24 8.71 -10.12
CA GLY A 66 13.07 9.30 -10.77
C GLY A 66 12.40 8.41 -11.80
N ASP A 67 13.00 7.27 -12.13
CA ASP A 67 12.39 6.31 -13.04
C ASP A 67 11.08 5.77 -12.47
N LYS A 68 10.16 5.48 -13.38
CA LYS A 68 8.89 4.79 -13.11
C LYS A 68 8.82 3.55 -13.97
N LEU A 69 9.07 2.41 -13.37
CA LEU A 69 9.14 1.13 -14.07
C LEU A 69 7.88 0.30 -13.84
N ALA A 70 7.45 -0.41 -14.88
CA ALA A 70 6.38 -1.39 -14.79
C ALA A 70 6.87 -2.75 -15.28
N PHE A 71 6.74 -3.77 -14.45
CA PHE A 71 7.02 -5.16 -14.84
C PHE A 71 5.76 -5.77 -15.46
N ILE A 72 5.80 -6.07 -16.76
CA ILE A 72 4.69 -6.62 -17.52
C ILE A 72 5.02 -8.06 -17.94
N GLY A 73 4.09 -8.96 -17.79
CA GLY A 73 4.23 -10.36 -18.16
C GLY A 73 3.13 -11.22 -17.55
N LYS A 74 3.03 -12.48 -17.98
CA LYS A 74 2.05 -13.46 -17.47
C LYS A 74 2.33 -13.79 -16.00
N ASN A 75 1.36 -14.41 -15.34
CA ASN A 75 1.55 -14.91 -13.97
C ASN A 75 2.58 -16.04 -13.98
N GLY A 76 3.50 -16.01 -13.00
CA GLY A 76 4.59 -17.01 -12.91
C GLY A 76 5.87 -16.64 -13.65
N GLU A 77 5.92 -15.58 -14.46
CA GLU A 77 7.12 -15.18 -15.24
C GLU A 77 8.20 -14.45 -14.40
N GLY A 78 8.17 -14.55 -13.08
CA GLY A 78 9.27 -14.06 -12.25
C GLY A 78 9.22 -12.58 -11.86
N LYS A 79 8.15 -11.82 -12.17
CA LYS A 79 8.04 -10.38 -11.78
C LYS A 79 8.28 -10.13 -10.29
N SER A 80 7.57 -10.87 -9.45
CA SER A 80 7.73 -10.76 -7.98
C SER A 80 9.07 -11.33 -7.50
N THR A 81 9.65 -12.28 -8.25
CA THR A 81 10.96 -12.84 -7.98
C THR A 81 12.04 -11.77 -8.17
N LEU A 82 12.00 -11.04 -9.29
CA LEU A 82 12.94 -9.95 -9.56
C LEU A 82 12.87 -8.86 -8.48
N VAL A 83 11.67 -8.45 -8.09
CA VAL A 83 11.50 -7.46 -7.01
C VAL A 83 12.12 -7.96 -5.70
N LYS A 84 11.90 -9.23 -5.33
CA LYS A 84 12.48 -9.82 -4.12
C LYS A 84 14.01 -9.95 -4.18
N MET A 85 14.57 -10.16 -5.37
CA MET A 85 16.03 -10.15 -5.58
C MET A 85 16.59 -8.75 -5.36
N ILE A 86 15.98 -7.72 -5.93
CA ILE A 86 16.36 -6.30 -5.71
C ILE A 86 16.28 -5.93 -4.22
N MET A 87 15.30 -6.44 -3.50
CA MET A 87 15.15 -6.24 -2.06
C MET A 87 16.15 -7.04 -1.20
N GLY A 88 16.94 -7.93 -1.79
CA GLY A 88 17.85 -8.81 -1.07
C GLY A 88 17.15 -9.86 -0.18
N THR A 89 15.85 -10.13 -0.42
CA THR A 89 15.08 -11.12 0.35
C THR A 89 15.09 -12.52 -0.28
N LEU A 90 15.70 -12.66 -1.44
CA LEU A 90 15.81 -13.91 -2.19
C LEU A 90 17.23 -14.04 -2.73
N ASP A 91 17.82 -15.23 -2.60
CA ASP A 91 19.12 -15.58 -3.18
C ASP A 91 19.04 -15.70 -4.71
N TYR A 92 20.14 -15.40 -5.37
CA TYR A 92 20.29 -15.39 -6.83
C TYR A 92 21.75 -15.60 -7.23
N GLU A 93 21.98 -15.89 -8.50
CA GLU A 93 23.28 -15.88 -9.16
C GLU A 93 23.44 -14.53 -9.88
N GLY A 94 24.68 -14.04 -10.04
CA GLY A 94 24.96 -12.72 -10.61
C GLY A 94 25.11 -11.63 -9.54
N GLU A 95 25.03 -10.38 -9.95
CA GLU A 95 25.21 -9.21 -9.07
C GLU A 95 23.98 -8.33 -9.07
N CYS A 96 23.53 -7.92 -7.87
CA CYS A 96 22.45 -6.93 -7.70
C CYS A 96 22.81 -5.98 -6.57
N GLU A 97 22.93 -4.73 -6.89
CA GLU A 97 23.32 -3.69 -5.95
C GLU A 97 22.27 -2.61 -5.84
N VAL A 98 21.98 -2.20 -4.61
CA VAL A 98 21.16 -1.04 -4.30
C VAL A 98 22.07 0.17 -4.07
N GLY A 99 21.78 1.25 -4.75
CA GLY A 99 22.61 2.45 -4.74
C GLY A 99 22.76 3.10 -3.36
N HIS A 100 23.75 3.97 -3.23
CA HIS A 100 24.04 4.68 -2.01
C HIS A 100 22.86 5.57 -1.57
N ASN A 101 22.56 5.58 -0.25
CA ASN A 101 21.44 6.31 0.36
C ASN A 101 20.05 5.95 -0.22
N VAL A 102 19.87 4.75 -0.74
CA VAL A 102 18.57 4.26 -1.17
C VAL A 102 17.91 3.48 -0.04
N ASN A 103 16.72 3.91 0.35
CA ASN A 103 15.86 3.16 1.26
C ASN A 103 14.73 2.51 0.45
N ILE A 104 14.63 1.19 0.53
CA ILE A 104 13.60 0.44 -0.19
C ILE A 104 12.35 0.35 0.69
N GLY A 105 11.22 0.81 0.15
CA GLY A 105 9.88 0.53 0.69
C GLY A 105 9.19 -0.50 -0.21
N TYR A 106 8.64 -1.55 0.38
CA TYR A 106 7.91 -2.59 -0.35
C TYR A 106 6.47 -2.68 0.12
N PHE A 107 5.55 -2.57 -0.81
CA PHE A 107 4.13 -2.79 -0.57
C PHE A 107 3.66 -4.04 -1.33
N ALA A 108 3.41 -5.13 -0.59
CA ALA A 108 2.98 -6.39 -1.18
C ALA A 108 1.51 -6.34 -1.61
N GLN A 109 1.17 -7.08 -2.67
CA GLN A 109 -0.21 -7.17 -3.17
C GLN A 109 -1.21 -7.65 -2.10
N ASN A 110 -0.78 -8.49 -1.16
CA ASN A 110 -1.60 -9.05 -0.08
C ASN A 110 -1.37 -8.35 1.28
N GLN A 111 -0.66 -7.22 1.33
CA GLN A 111 -0.33 -6.53 2.58
C GLN A 111 -1.57 -6.27 3.46
N ALA A 112 -2.64 -5.81 2.83
CA ALA A 112 -3.90 -5.53 3.52
C ALA A 112 -4.55 -6.78 4.15
N GLN A 113 -4.26 -7.97 3.64
CA GLN A 113 -4.77 -9.23 4.15
C GLN A 113 -3.96 -9.78 5.33
N MET A 114 -2.73 -9.27 5.51
CA MET A 114 -1.85 -9.67 6.62
C MET A 114 -2.12 -8.90 7.91
N LEU A 115 -2.98 -7.88 7.86
CA LEU A 115 -3.37 -7.13 9.05
C LEU A 115 -4.19 -8.01 9.99
N ASP A 116 -3.92 -7.87 11.28
CA ASP A 116 -4.64 -8.61 12.33
C ASP A 116 -6.08 -8.08 12.46
N ASP A 117 -7.04 -8.92 12.15
CA ASP A 117 -8.47 -8.61 12.11
C ASP A 117 -9.07 -8.22 13.48
N ASP A 118 -8.49 -8.68 14.58
CA ASP A 118 -9.01 -8.43 15.92
C ASP A 118 -8.47 -7.17 16.57
N LYS A 119 -7.42 -6.58 16.01
CA LYS A 119 -6.86 -5.30 16.46
C LYS A 119 -7.62 -4.10 15.90
N THR A 120 -7.51 -3.00 16.60
CA THR A 120 -8.01 -1.71 16.12
C THR A 120 -7.04 -1.08 15.12
N VAL A 121 -7.52 -0.11 14.33
CA VAL A 121 -6.70 0.69 13.42
C VAL A 121 -5.49 1.28 14.15
N PHE A 122 -5.71 1.81 15.37
CA PHE A 122 -4.64 2.41 16.15
C PHE A 122 -3.62 1.37 16.63
N GLU A 123 -4.07 0.24 17.18
CA GLU A 123 -3.21 -0.82 17.72
C GLU A 123 -2.26 -1.40 16.67
N VAL A 124 -2.75 -1.66 15.46
CA VAL A 124 -1.93 -2.20 14.36
C VAL A 124 -0.71 -1.32 14.08
N VAL A 125 -0.89 -0.01 14.09
CA VAL A 125 0.20 0.93 13.75
C VAL A 125 1.05 1.25 14.98
N ASP A 126 0.46 1.30 16.19
CA ASP A 126 1.19 1.55 17.45
C ASP A 126 2.23 0.47 17.76
N GLU A 127 1.97 -0.79 17.39
CA GLU A 127 2.90 -1.89 17.59
C GLU A 127 4.20 -1.75 16.82
N ILE A 128 4.16 -1.17 15.63
CA ILE A 128 5.33 -1.00 14.76
C ILE A 128 5.96 0.39 14.89
N ALA A 129 5.23 1.33 15.48
CA ALA A 129 5.68 2.71 15.63
C ALA A 129 6.77 2.83 16.69
N VAL A 130 7.90 3.43 16.34
CA VAL A 130 9.03 3.64 17.24
C VAL A 130 9.40 5.13 17.34
N GLY A 131 9.93 5.52 18.50
CA GLY A 131 10.46 6.86 18.73
C GLY A 131 9.45 7.98 18.49
N ASP A 132 9.87 9.03 17.80
CA ASP A 132 9.08 10.23 17.53
C ASP A 132 7.85 9.97 16.65
N ILE A 133 7.87 8.88 15.87
CA ILE A 133 6.75 8.47 15.02
C ILE A 133 5.55 8.14 15.89
N ARG A 134 5.76 7.44 17.00
CA ARG A 134 4.71 7.05 17.94
C ARG A 134 3.95 8.26 18.50
N MET A 135 4.66 9.35 18.79
CA MET A 135 4.02 10.59 19.26
C MET A 135 3.15 11.27 18.19
N LYS A 136 3.44 11.05 16.91
CA LYS A 136 2.73 11.63 15.77
C LYS A 136 1.70 10.69 15.15
N LEU A 137 1.52 9.50 15.72
CA LEU A 137 0.72 8.42 15.14
C LEU A 137 -0.69 8.85 14.75
N LYS A 138 -1.41 9.54 15.66
CA LYS A 138 -2.76 10.05 15.38
C LYS A 138 -2.78 11.02 14.21
N SER A 139 -1.76 11.86 14.08
CA SER A 139 -1.66 12.81 12.96
C SER A 139 -1.37 12.10 11.63
N ILE A 140 -0.54 11.04 11.67
CA ILE A 140 -0.26 10.20 10.52
C ILE A 140 -1.53 9.48 10.09
N LEU A 141 -2.21 8.80 11.00
CA LEU A 141 -3.47 8.10 10.73
C LEU A 141 -4.53 9.07 10.17
N ALA A 142 -4.64 10.28 10.71
CA ALA A 142 -5.55 11.30 10.18
C ALA A 142 -5.22 11.70 8.74
N ALA A 143 -3.93 11.78 8.37
CA ALA A 143 -3.51 12.04 7.00
C ALA A 143 -3.93 10.92 6.02
N PHE A 144 -4.04 9.69 6.51
CA PHE A 144 -4.59 8.53 5.79
C PHE A 144 -6.11 8.37 5.96
N MET A 145 -6.80 9.40 6.44
CA MET A 145 -8.26 9.45 6.63
C MET A 145 -8.78 8.54 7.75
N PHE A 146 -7.97 8.24 8.75
CA PHE A 146 -8.39 7.57 9.97
C PHE A 146 -8.35 8.58 11.12
N ALA A 147 -9.51 9.10 11.54
CA ALA A 147 -9.60 10.10 12.61
C ALA A 147 -10.81 9.84 13.52
N GLY A 148 -10.73 10.35 14.76
CA GLY A 148 -11.82 10.23 15.73
C GLY A 148 -12.14 8.76 16.04
N GLU A 149 -13.40 8.38 15.93
CA GLU A 149 -13.89 7.03 16.22
C GLU A 149 -13.35 5.95 15.27
N GLU A 150 -12.80 6.34 14.12
CA GLU A 150 -12.23 5.39 13.16
C GLU A 150 -10.97 4.71 13.68
N LEU A 151 -10.27 5.33 14.62
CA LEU A 151 -9.07 4.77 15.25
C LEU A 151 -9.38 3.52 16.09
N ASP A 152 -10.58 3.47 16.67
CA ASP A 152 -11.03 2.38 17.55
C ASP A 152 -11.77 1.28 16.78
N LYS A 153 -12.01 1.46 15.47
CA LYS A 153 -12.59 0.42 14.63
C LYS A 153 -11.64 -0.76 14.50
N LYS A 154 -12.17 -1.98 14.62
CA LYS A 154 -11.40 -3.19 14.35
C LYS A 154 -11.13 -3.36 12.86
N VAL A 155 -9.96 -3.90 12.51
CA VAL A 155 -9.55 -4.14 11.13
C VAL A 155 -10.58 -4.97 10.36
N LYS A 156 -11.22 -5.95 10.99
CA LYS A 156 -12.24 -6.80 10.35
C LYS A 156 -13.48 -6.07 9.84
N VAL A 157 -13.80 -4.88 10.36
CA VAL A 157 -14.96 -4.10 9.91
C VAL A 157 -14.62 -3.08 8.82
N LEU A 158 -13.34 -2.96 8.49
CA LEU A 158 -12.88 -2.06 7.45
C LEU A 158 -13.22 -2.59 6.06
N SER A 159 -13.59 -1.70 5.15
CA SER A 159 -13.68 -2.01 3.72
C SER A 159 -12.31 -2.36 3.14
N GLY A 160 -12.28 -3.02 1.97
CA GLY A 160 -11.03 -3.36 1.29
C GLY A 160 -10.14 -2.14 1.00
N GLY A 161 -10.75 -0.99 0.66
CA GLY A 161 -10.04 0.26 0.44
C GLY A 161 -9.45 0.85 1.72
N GLU A 162 -10.19 0.78 2.84
CA GLU A 162 -9.69 1.22 4.15
C GLU A 162 -8.55 0.32 4.64
N ARG A 163 -8.67 -0.99 4.49
CA ARG A 163 -7.59 -1.93 4.80
C ARG A 163 -6.32 -1.65 3.99
N SER A 164 -6.47 -1.37 2.70
CA SER A 164 -5.34 -1.02 1.84
C SER A 164 -4.68 0.29 2.26
N ARG A 165 -5.47 1.31 2.66
CA ARG A 165 -4.94 2.55 3.23
C ARG A 165 -4.21 2.32 4.55
N LEU A 166 -4.78 1.51 5.46
CA LEU A 166 -4.15 1.18 6.74
C LEU A 166 -2.81 0.45 6.53
N ALA A 167 -2.75 -0.45 5.57
CA ALA A 167 -1.52 -1.18 5.24
C ALA A 167 -0.41 -0.29 4.62
N MET A 168 -0.74 0.94 4.20
CA MET A 168 0.22 1.91 3.68
C MET A 168 0.77 2.87 4.75
N VAL A 169 0.15 2.91 5.94
CA VAL A 169 0.59 3.72 7.07
C VAL A 169 1.87 3.17 7.68
#